data_3786b2d8d7fc3ee6a1ac1310871a73f7
#
_entry.id   3786b2d8d7fc3ee6a1ac1310871a73f7
#
_cell.length_a   1.000
_cell.length_b   1.000
_cell.length_c   1.000
_cell.angle_alpha   90.00
_cell.angle_beta   90.00
_cell.angle_gamma   90.00
#
_symmetry.space_group_name_H-M   'P 1'
#
loop_
_entity.id
_entity.type
_entity.pdbx_description
1 polymer ?
#
loop_
_entity_poly.entity_id
_entity_poly.type
_entity_poly.pdbx_seq_one_letter_code
_entity_poly.pdbx_strand_id
1 'polypeptide(L)'
;MTGRKLAAWVVVAFLGVMPAAAFAGEKYKGFERGDALITPAELKDMMDAGDPKLVLLGVVKGGLTGSFTRGHIPGAYSVWRPDYTDESGETYPFGGMMMNAADFQEFARSLGIDDDSKVVLYDELFDATRLWWAFYLYGKTDVRILDGGYEGWKAAGYDTEIGMGRKRGSVEGNFSPKPRISQMVASMDDVWRAKTDRTVQLWDTREPAEWSGEKLEWGAFRKGRVPWSTFLSWKEFRKKVNDEAPTEFKTAAGIQKVIDEFGIDENKDQIFYCHAGVRTTTHIFALYLMGWDIDRLQNYDGSWIEWSFHEKNPTETGASSPIR
;
A
#
# COMPACT_ATOMS: atom_id res chain seq x y z
N MET A 1 -79.16 -29.94 -10.10
CA MET A 1 -77.82 -30.49 -9.68
C MET A 1 -76.76 -29.83 -10.52
N THR A 2 -76.16 -28.77 -9.97
CA THR A 2 -75.28 -27.88 -10.65
C THR A 2 -73.81 -28.24 -10.25
N GLY A 3 -73.05 -28.79 -11.21
CA GLY A 3 -71.63 -29.13 -11.05
C GLY A 3 -70.81 -27.89 -11.25
N ARG A 4 -70.13 -27.40 -10.18
CA ARG A 4 -69.07 -26.38 -10.23
C ARG A 4 -67.78 -27.00 -10.67
N LYS A 5 -67.27 -26.58 -11.83
CA LYS A 5 -65.90 -26.87 -12.27
C LYS A 5 -64.93 -25.90 -11.57
N LEU A 6 -63.98 -26.41 -10.74
CA LEU A 6 -62.87 -25.66 -10.23
C LEU A 6 -61.82 -25.54 -11.34
N ALA A 7 -61.50 -24.33 -11.72
CA ALA A 7 -60.35 -24.07 -12.59
C ALA A 7 -59.12 -23.91 -11.70
N ALA A 8 -58.13 -24.79 -11.86
CA ALA A 8 -56.83 -24.66 -11.24
C ALA A 8 -55.97 -23.71 -12.06
N TRP A 9 -55.58 -22.58 -11.45
CA TRP A 9 -54.58 -21.68 -12.04
C TRP A 9 -53.17 -22.18 -11.72
N VAL A 10 -52.44 -22.61 -12.74
CA VAL A 10 -51.02 -22.90 -12.65
C VAL A 10 -50.29 -21.58 -12.76
N VAL A 11 -49.73 -21.10 -11.64
CA VAL A 11 -48.80 -19.98 -11.63
C VAL A 11 -47.43 -20.49 -12.07
N VAL A 12 -47.07 -20.27 -13.31
CA VAL A 12 -45.69 -20.47 -13.81
C VAL A 12 -44.86 -19.28 -13.35
N ALA A 13 -44.08 -19.48 -12.31
CA ALA A 13 -43.07 -18.50 -11.92
C ALA A 13 -41.97 -18.49 -12.99
N PHE A 14 -41.95 -17.47 -13.81
CA PHE A 14 -40.81 -17.14 -14.66
C PHE A 14 -39.70 -16.64 -13.73
N LEU A 15 -38.75 -17.51 -13.38
CA LEU A 15 -37.42 -17.11 -12.92
C LEU A 15 -36.73 -16.45 -14.12
N GLY A 16 -36.90 -15.15 -14.24
CA GLY A 16 -36.11 -14.35 -15.17
C GLY A 16 -34.65 -14.42 -14.76
N VAL A 17 -33.89 -15.18 -15.52
CA VAL A 17 -32.40 -15.01 -15.55
C VAL A 17 -32.18 -13.60 -16.06
N MET A 18 -31.95 -12.66 -15.13
CA MET A 18 -31.43 -11.36 -15.52
C MET A 18 -30.07 -11.61 -16.19
N PRO A 19 -29.86 -11.13 -17.42
CA PRO A 19 -28.52 -11.14 -17.98
C PRO A 19 -27.65 -10.34 -17.03
N ALA A 20 -26.46 -10.86 -16.71
CA ALA A 20 -25.41 -10.10 -16.07
C ALA A 20 -25.13 -8.91 -17.00
N ALA A 21 -25.85 -7.82 -16.82
CA ALA A 21 -25.60 -6.55 -17.45
C ALA A 21 -24.21 -6.17 -16.95
N ALA A 22 -23.28 -6.14 -17.86
CA ALA A 22 -21.97 -5.58 -17.67
C ALA A 22 -22.13 -4.23 -16.98
N PHE A 23 -21.80 -4.16 -15.70
CA PHE A 23 -21.50 -2.91 -15.04
C PHE A 23 -20.15 -2.40 -15.61
N ALA A 24 -20.19 -1.93 -16.87
CA ALA A 24 -19.24 -0.94 -17.32
C ALA A 24 -19.63 0.32 -16.57
N GLY A 25 -19.02 0.52 -15.35
CA GLY A 25 -19.41 1.73 -14.85
C GLY A 25 -18.81 2.36 -13.65
N GLU A 26 -19.07 1.94 -12.52
CA GLU A 26 -18.62 2.73 -11.36
C GLU A 26 -17.23 2.29 -10.94
N LYS A 27 -16.26 3.19 -11.19
CA LYS A 27 -14.87 2.96 -10.73
C LYS A 27 -14.89 2.77 -9.21
N TYR A 28 -14.22 1.74 -8.72
CA TYR A 28 -14.17 1.44 -7.29
C TYR A 28 -13.77 2.69 -6.48
N LYS A 29 -14.61 3.10 -5.53
CA LYS A 29 -14.48 4.35 -4.74
C LYS A 29 -14.28 5.63 -5.59
N GLY A 30 -14.59 5.60 -6.89
CA GLY A 30 -14.42 6.71 -7.84
C GLY A 30 -12.98 6.88 -8.35
N PHE A 31 -12.08 5.97 -8.09
CA PHE A 31 -10.69 6.05 -8.51
C PHE A 31 -10.48 5.78 -9.99
N GLU A 32 -9.54 6.48 -10.62
CA GLU A 32 -9.10 6.24 -11.99
C GLU A 32 -8.50 4.83 -12.15
N ARG A 33 -7.65 4.42 -11.19
CA ARG A 33 -7.03 3.09 -11.12
C ARG A 33 -7.55 2.29 -9.93
N GLY A 34 -8.89 2.25 -9.77
CA GLY A 34 -9.53 1.54 -8.68
C GLY A 34 -9.31 0.02 -8.70
N ASP A 35 -8.91 -0.53 -9.85
CA ASP A 35 -8.52 -1.93 -10.04
C ASP A 35 -7.22 -2.33 -9.34
N ALA A 36 -6.41 -1.38 -8.87
CA ALA A 36 -5.27 -1.65 -7.98
C ALA A 36 -5.70 -1.95 -6.52
N LEU A 37 -6.95 -1.69 -6.17
CA LEU A 37 -7.59 -2.17 -4.96
C LEU A 37 -8.43 -3.42 -5.26
N ILE A 38 -8.63 -4.25 -4.26
CA ILE A 38 -9.55 -5.39 -4.31
C ILE A 38 -10.41 -5.41 -3.05
N THR A 39 -11.69 -5.70 -3.20
CA THR A 39 -12.59 -5.88 -2.05
C THR A 39 -12.45 -7.27 -1.44
N PRO A 40 -12.85 -7.45 -0.16
CA PRO A 40 -12.91 -8.79 0.43
C PRO A 40 -13.77 -9.78 -0.39
N ALA A 41 -14.87 -9.33 -0.99
CA ALA A 41 -15.73 -10.18 -1.80
C ALA A 41 -15.04 -10.64 -3.09
N GLU A 42 -14.41 -9.71 -3.84
CA GLU A 42 -13.67 -10.06 -5.06
C GLU A 42 -12.50 -11.00 -4.78
N LEU A 43 -11.76 -10.78 -3.68
CA LEU A 43 -10.70 -11.69 -3.28
C LEU A 43 -11.26 -13.08 -2.95
N LYS A 44 -12.39 -13.14 -2.22
CA LYS A 44 -13.07 -14.41 -1.91
C LYS A 44 -13.47 -15.15 -3.18
N ASP A 45 -14.05 -14.45 -4.16
CA ASP A 45 -14.43 -15.03 -5.46
C ASP A 45 -13.21 -15.61 -6.22
N MET A 46 -12.07 -14.89 -6.21
CA MET A 46 -10.83 -15.40 -6.81
C MET A 46 -10.31 -16.68 -6.10
N MET A 47 -10.38 -16.70 -4.77
CA MET A 47 -9.98 -17.88 -3.98
C MET A 47 -10.90 -19.06 -4.24
N ASP A 48 -12.23 -18.85 -4.28
CA ASP A 48 -13.22 -19.90 -4.52
C ASP A 48 -13.15 -20.46 -5.96
N ALA A 49 -12.80 -19.61 -6.91
CA ALA A 49 -12.54 -20.03 -8.29
C ALA A 49 -11.25 -20.87 -8.43
N GLY A 50 -10.41 -20.90 -7.39
CA GLY A 50 -9.13 -21.62 -7.42
C GLY A 50 -8.16 -21.03 -8.47
N ASP A 51 -8.11 -19.69 -8.64
CA ASP A 51 -7.24 -19.05 -9.63
C ASP A 51 -5.78 -19.44 -9.40
N PRO A 52 -5.16 -20.21 -10.32
CA PRO A 52 -3.81 -20.73 -10.13
C PRO A 52 -2.73 -19.64 -10.15
N LYS A 53 -3.06 -18.43 -10.61
CA LYS A 53 -2.16 -17.29 -10.65
C LYS A 53 -2.24 -16.42 -9.41
N LEU A 54 -3.19 -16.68 -8.52
CA LEU A 54 -3.35 -15.90 -7.29
C LEU A 54 -2.23 -16.22 -6.30
N VAL A 55 -1.48 -15.19 -5.92
CA VAL A 55 -0.52 -15.23 -4.82
C VAL A 55 -0.94 -14.22 -3.77
N LEU A 56 -1.30 -14.73 -2.58
CA LEU A 56 -1.79 -13.91 -1.47
C LEU A 56 -0.69 -13.71 -0.42
N LEU A 57 -0.38 -12.45 -0.08
CA LEU A 57 0.67 -12.10 0.87
C LEU A 57 0.09 -11.28 2.03
N GLY A 58 0.28 -11.77 3.25
CA GLY A 58 0.01 -11.03 4.48
C GLY A 58 1.26 -10.28 4.92
N VAL A 59 1.26 -8.96 4.75
CA VAL A 59 2.38 -8.07 5.09
C VAL A 59 2.19 -7.58 6.53
N VAL A 60 2.58 -8.42 7.48
CA VAL A 60 2.24 -8.26 8.90
C VAL A 60 3.48 -8.10 9.76
N LYS A 61 3.44 -7.13 10.68
CA LYS A 61 4.56 -6.84 11.57
C LYS A 61 5.03 -8.08 12.35
N GLY A 62 6.32 -8.36 12.27
CA GLY A 62 6.94 -9.53 12.89
C GLY A 62 6.75 -10.83 12.11
N GLY A 63 6.03 -10.83 11.00
CA GLY A 63 5.84 -12.01 10.16
C GLY A 63 5.33 -13.21 10.96
N LEU A 64 6.01 -14.35 10.84
CA LEU A 64 5.67 -15.59 11.57
C LEU A 64 5.85 -15.51 13.09
N THR A 65 6.55 -14.51 13.61
CA THR A 65 6.66 -14.27 15.06
C THR A 65 5.65 -13.24 15.57
N GLY A 66 4.91 -12.61 14.64
CA GLY A 66 3.92 -11.57 14.92
C GLY A 66 2.48 -12.06 15.05
N SER A 67 1.54 -11.24 14.60
CA SER A 67 0.10 -11.55 14.64
C SER A 67 -0.33 -12.54 13.57
N PHE A 68 0.42 -12.70 12.49
CA PHE A 68 0.08 -13.60 11.37
C PHE A 68 -0.29 -15.02 11.83
N THR A 69 0.50 -15.60 12.73
CA THR A 69 0.26 -16.96 13.22
C THR A 69 -0.96 -17.11 14.11
N ARG A 70 -1.48 -16.00 14.64
CA ARG A 70 -2.72 -15.97 15.45
C ARG A 70 -3.98 -15.83 14.60
N GLY A 71 -3.82 -15.41 13.35
CA GLY A 71 -4.91 -15.32 12.39
C GLY A 71 -4.47 -14.64 11.11
N HIS A 72 -4.78 -15.25 9.97
CA HIS A 72 -4.48 -14.74 8.64
C HIS A 72 -5.54 -15.21 7.63
N ILE A 73 -5.54 -14.63 6.44
CA ILE A 73 -6.41 -15.07 5.33
C ILE A 73 -5.90 -16.43 4.82
N PRO A 74 -6.76 -17.44 4.67
CA PRO A 74 -6.36 -18.79 4.25
C PRO A 74 -5.50 -18.80 2.98
N GLY A 75 -4.44 -19.61 2.96
CA GLY A 75 -3.55 -19.73 1.81
C GLY A 75 -2.55 -18.60 1.62
N ALA A 76 -2.51 -17.62 2.52
CA ALA A 76 -1.54 -16.52 2.44
C ALA A 76 -0.12 -16.96 2.84
N TYR A 77 0.88 -16.32 2.21
CA TYR A 77 2.24 -16.30 2.73
C TYR A 77 2.41 -15.19 3.76
N SER A 78 3.19 -15.45 4.80
CA SER A 78 3.65 -14.42 5.72
C SER A 78 4.82 -13.65 5.13
N VAL A 79 4.72 -12.31 5.14
CA VAL A 79 5.79 -11.39 4.71
C VAL A 79 5.97 -10.30 5.76
N TRP A 80 7.21 -9.96 6.04
CA TRP A 80 7.57 -8.83 6.87
C TRP A 80 8.69 -8.01 6.23
N ARG A 81 8.88 -6.75 6.63
CA ARG A 81 9.85 -5.82 5.99
C ARG A 81 11.24 -6.40 5.79
N PRO A 82 11.91 -7.03 6.79
CA PRO A 82 13.24 -7.61 6.58
C PRO A 82 13.32 -8.67 5.48
N ASP A 83 12.18 -9.22 5.05
CA ASP A 83 12.16 -10.20 3.97
C ASP A 83 12.44 -9.58 2.59
N TYR A 84 12.22 -8.25 2.43
CA TYR A 84 12.32 -7.54 1.16
C TYR A 84 13.04 -6.19 1.28
N THR A 85 13.78 -5.96 2.38
CA THR A 85 14.62 -4.78 2.60
C THR A 85 16.07 -5.18 2.85
N ASP A 86 17.00 -4.28 2.54
CA ASP A 86 18.42 -4.47 2.83
C ASP A 86 18.68 -4.21 4.32
N GLU A 87 18.99 -5.27 5.05
CA GLU A 87 19.34 -5.25 6.47
C GLU A 87 20.83 -5.50 6.69
N SER A 88 21.63 -5.63 5.63
CA SER A 88 23.05 -5.99 5.72
C SER A 88 23.90 -4.92 6.39
N GLY A 89 23.52 -3.65 6.24
CA GLY A 89 24.35 -2.52 6.63
C GLY A 89 25.54 -2.26 5.70
N GLU A 90 25.65 -2.98 4.58
CA GLU A 90 26.73 -2.81 3.61
C GLU A 90 26.54 -1.58 2.73
N THR A 91 25.31 -1.33 2.29
CA THR A 91 24.99 -0.16 1.47
C THR A 91 24.77 1.08 2.33
N TYR A 92 24.11 0.92 3.47
CA TYR A 92 23.81 1.98 4.44
C TYR A 92 24.15 1.51 5.84
N PRO A 93 24.61 2.37 6.76
CA PRO A 93 24.87 1.98 8.15
C PRO A 93 23.58 1.78 8.97
N PHE A 94 22.43 1.59 8.31
CA PHE A 94 21.12 1.35 8.88
C PHE A 94 20.29 0.49 7.93
N GLY A 95 19.46 -0.41 8.47
CA GLY A 95 18.60 -1.29 7.68
C GLY A 95 17.29 -0.64 7.22
N GLY A 96 16.50 -1.39 6.48
CA GLY A 96 15.15 -1.02 6.04
C GLY A 96 15.06 -0.35 4.67
N MET A 97 16.19 -0.17 4.00
CA MET A 97 16.23 0.34 2.62
C MET A 97 15.79 -0.74 1.63
N MET A 98 15.34 -0.33 0.46
CA MET A 98 14.96 -1.30 -0.57
C MET A 98 16.17 -2.13 -1.00
N MET A 99 16.02 -3.46 -1.00
CA MET A 99 17.04 -4.38 -1.49
C MET A 99 17.25 -4.20 -3.01
N ASN A 100 18.36 -4.70 -3.52
CA ASN A 100 18.63 -4.65 -4.96
C ASN A 100 17.72 -5.60 -5.77
N ALA A 101 17.76 -5.46 -7.10
CA ALA A 101 16.87 -6.21 -7.99
C ALA A 101 17.10 -7.74 -7.95
N ALA A 102 18.34 -8.19 -7.72
CA ALA A 102 18.65 -9.62 -7.69
C ALA A 102 18.06 -10.27 -6.42
N ASP A 103 18.24 -9.64 -5.27
CA ASP A 103 17.70 -10.11 -4.00
C ASP A 103 16.17 -10.06 -4.00
N PHE A 104 15.57 -9.01 -4.59
CA PHE A 104 14.11 -8.93 -4.74
C PHE A 104 13.57 -10.01 -5.67
N GLN A 105 14.30 -10.37 -6.73
CA GLN A 105 13.94 -11.50 -7.59
C GLN A 105 13.90 -12.82 -6.81
N GLU A 106 14.93 -13.08 -6.02
CA GLU A 106 14.99 -14.28 -5.19
C GLU A 106 13.84 -14.31 -4.17
N PHE A 107 13.60 -13.19 -3.48
CA PHE A 107 12.46 -13.03 -2.59
C PHE A 107 11.14 -13.36 -3.29
N ALA A 108 10.84 -12.74 -4.43
CA ALA A 108 9.58 -12.93 -5.15
C ALA A 108 9.43 -14.38 -5.64
N ARG A 109 10.49 -14.96 -6.19
CA ARG A 109 10.49 -16.36 -6.65
C ARG A 109 10.28 -17.35 -5.52
N SER A 110 10.82 -17.08 -4.33
CA SER A 110 10.61 -17.93 -3.14
C SER A 110 9.15 -18.01 -2.70
N LEU A 111 8.32 -17.04 -3.10
CA LEU A 111 6.88 -16.99 -2.87
C LEU A 111 6.07 -17.60 -4.02
N GLY A 112 6.73 -18.21 -5.03
CA GLY A 112 6.09 -18.77 -6.22
C GLY A 112 5.52 -17.70 -7.15
N ILE A 113 6.07 -16.48 -7.14
CA ILE A 113 5.59 -15.39 -8.00
C ILE A 113 6.21 -15.52 -9.39
N ASP A 114 5.34 -15.57 -10.40
CA ASP A 114 5.66 -15.50 -11.81
C ASP A 114 5.44 -14.09 -12.37
N ASP A 115 5.95 -13.81 -13.57
CA ASP A 115 5.72 -12.54 -14.26
C ASP A 115 4.22 -12.26 -14.46
N ASP A 116 3.40 -13.29 -14.66
CA ASP A 116 1.96 -13.21 -14.89
C ASP A 116 1.10 -13.55 -13.65
N SER A 117 1.71 -13.71 -12.47
CA SER A 117 0.97 -13.89 -11.21
C SER A 117 0.13 -12.67 -10.87
N LYS A 118 -1.06 -12.90 -10.31
CA LYS A 118 -1.92 -11.90 -9.69
C LYS A 118 -1.60 -11.83 -8.21
N VAL A 119 -0.86 -10.82 -7.81
CA VAL A 119 -0.44 -10.67 -6.41
C VAL A 119 -1.48 -9.84 -5.66
N VAL A 120 -1.98 -10.35 -4.54
CA VAL A 120 -2.84 -9.60 -3.63
C VAL A 120 -2.13 -9.45 -2.29
N LEU A 121 -2.03 -8.21 -1.83
CA LEU A 121 -1.41 -7.84 -0.56
C LEU A 121 -2.49 -7.44 0.44
N TYR A 122 -2.33 -7.86 1.68
CA TYR A 122 -3.11 -7.30 2.79
C TYR A 122 -2.20 -7.02 3.98
N ASP A 123 -2.64 -6.12 4.84
CA ASP A 123 -1.92 -5.77 6.06
C ASP A 123 -2.88 -5.53 7.23
N GLU A 124 -2.32 -5.09 8.35
CA GLU A 124 -3.06 -4.66 9.53
C GLU A 124 -3.06 -3.13 9.65
N LEU A 125 -2.22 -2.41 8.88
CA LEU A 125 -2.09 -0.97 9.04
C LEU A 125 -1.73 -0.21 7.74
N PHE A 126 -0.49 -0.33 7.22
CA PHE A 126 0.00 0.40 6.03
C PHE A 126 1.12 -0.31 5.26
N ASP A 127 1.57 -1.45 5.72
CA ASP A 127 2.77 -2.11 5.18
C ASP A 127 2.56 -2.71 3.77
N ALA A 128 1.32 -3.02 3.40
CA ALA A 128 1.00 -3.51 2.06
C ALA A 128 1.40 -2.51 0.96
N THR A 129 1.26 -1.20 1.21
CA THR A 129 1.66 -0.18 0.23
C THR A 129 3.16 -0.15 -0.01
N ARG A 130 3.98 -0.46 1.00
CA ARG A 130 5.44 -0.55 0.86
C ARG A 130 5.82 -1.72 -0.06
N LEU A 131 5.21 -2.88 0.14
CA LEU A 131 5.50 -4.04 -0.71
C LEU A 131 4.90 -3.86 -2.12
N TRP A 132 3.73 -3.24 -2.26
CA TRP A 132 3.18 -2.84 -3.56
C TRP A 132 4.16 -1.93 -4.33
N TRP A 133 4.70 -0.91 -3.64
CA TRP A 133 5.68 -0.01 -4.23
C TRP A 133 6.96 -0.76 -4.65
N ALA A 134 7.44 -1.71 -3.85
CA ALA A 134 8.59 -2.53 -4.18
C ALA A 134 8.34 -3.39 -5.44
N PHE A 135 7.19 -4.04 -5.54
CA PHE A 135 6.82 -4.78 -6.75
C PHE A 135 6.75 -3.85 -7.98
N TYR A 136 6.12 -2.69 -7.82
CA TYR A 136 5.99 -1.72 -8.89
C TYR A 136 7.36 -1.16 -9.32
N LEU A 137 8.24 -0.87 -8.36
CA LEU A 137 9.62 -0.46 -8.59
C LEU A 137 10.39 -1.47 -9.46
N TYR A 138 10.13 -2.75 -9.26
CA TYR A 138 10.75 -3.84 -10.01
C TYR A 138 9.91 -4.34 -11.19
N GLY A 139 8.91 -3.57 -11.61
CA GLY A 139 8.16 -3.78 -12.85
C GLY A 139 7.01 -4.79 -12.80
N LYS A 140 6.64 -5.25 -11.59
CA LYS A 140 5.43 -6.06 -11.38
C LYS A 140 4.24 -5.14 -11.08
N THR A 141 3.34 -4.98 -12.06
CA THR A 141 2.21 -4.04 -11.95
C THR A 141 0.86 -4.69 -11.65
N ASP A 142 0.69 -6.00 -11.89
CA ASP A 142 -0.52 -6.74 -11.47
C ASP A 142 -0.41 -7.13 -9.99
N VAL A 143 -0.45 -6.10 -9.14
CA VAL A 143 -0.40 -6.20 -7.68
C VAL A 143 -1.53 -5.35 -7.12
N ARG A 144 -2.40 -5.96 -6.33
CA ARG A 144 -3.56 -5.30 -5.72
C ARG A 144 -3.43 -5.27 -4.22
N ILE A 145 -4.03 -4.27 -3.60
CA ILE A 145 -4.12 -4.18 -2.13
C ILE A 145 -5.57 -4.45 -1.71
N LEU A 146 -5.74 -5.36 -0.75
CA LEU A 146 -7.05 -5.60 -0.12
C LEU A 146 -7.45 -4.37 0.68
N ASP A 147 -8.47 -3.67 0.22
CA ASP A 147 -8.97 -2.47 0.89
C ASP A 147 -9.65 -2.85 2.21
N GLY A 148 -9.22 -2.23 3.30
CA GLY A 148 -9.60 -2.61 4.66
C GLY A 148 -8.68 -3.67 5.29
N GLY A 149 -7.75 -4.26 4.53
CA GLY A 149 -6.76 -5.21 5.02
C GLY A 149 -7.38 -6.43 5.71
N TYR A 150 -6.67 -6.98 6.69
CA TYR A 150 -7.14 -8.14 7.44
C TYR A 150 -8.43 -7.87 8.24
N GLU A 151 -8.57 -6.67 8.80
CA GLU A 151 -9.78 -6.29 9.53
C GLU A 151 -11.01 -6.22 8.61
N GLY A 152 -10.84 -5.69 7.39
CA GLY A 152 -11.91 -5.67 6.37
C GLY A 152 -12.34 -7.08 5.97
N TRP A 153 -11.41 -8.01 5.83
CA TRP A 153 -11.70 -9.43 5.56
C TRP A 153 -12.56 -10.06 6.67
N LYS A 154 -12.17 -9.87 7.93
CA LYS A 154 -12.93 -10.36 9.09
C LYS A 154 -14.30 -9.70 9.21
N ALA A 155 -14.39 -8.38 8.96
CA ALA A 155 -15.64 -7.63 9.00
C ALA A 155 -16.63 -8.11 7.94
N ALA A 156 -16.16 -8.62 6.79
CA ALA A 156 -16.97 -9.26 5.77
C ALA A 156 -17.47 -10.67 6.17
N GLY A 157 -17.04 -11.20 7.32
CA GLY A 157 -17.47 -12.49 7.85
C GLY A 157 -16.79 -13.70 7.22
N TYR A 158 -15.65 -13.52 6.55
CA TYR A 158 -14.93 -14.61 5.91
C TYR A 158 -14.00 -15.34 6.88
N ASP A 159 -13.76 -16.64 6.59
CA ASP A 159 -12.93 -17.50 7.41
C ASP A 159 -11.48 -17.02 7.51
N THR A 160 -10.87 -17.32 8.65
CA THR A 160 -9.45 -17.07 8.90
C THR A 160 -8.75 -18.36 9.30
N GLU A 161 -7.45 -18.43 9.07
CA GLU A 161 -6.61 -19.58 9.40
C GLU A 161 -5.61 -19.20 10.50
N ILE A 162 -5.30 -20.16 11.38
CA ILE A 162 -4.27 -20.04 12.43
C ILE A 162 -3.07 -20.90 12.00
N GLY A 163 -1.86 -20.42 12.26
CA GLY A 163 -0.65 -21.17 11.99
C GLY A 163 0.32 -20.46 11.04
N MET A 164 1.15 -21.24 10.36
CA MET A 164 2.28 -20.70 9.58
C MET A 164 1.90 -20.18 8.19
N GLY A 165 0.66 -20.42 7.75
CA GLY A 165 0.25 -20.13 6.39
C GLY A 165 1.02 -20.96 5.34
N ARG A 166 1.07 -20.46 4.12
CA ARG A 166 1.77 -21.15 3.03
C ARG A 166 3.30 -21.06 3.19
N LYS A 167 3.97 -22.19 2.97
CA LYS A 167 5.44 -22.28 3.14
C LYS A 167 6.17 -21.68 1.94
N ARG A 168 7.08 -20.74 2.15
CA ARG A 168 7.99 -20.22 1.13
C ARG A 168 8.90 -21.32 0.57
N GLY A 169 9.27 -21.20 -0.69
CA GLY A 169 10.14 -22.18 -1.38
C GLY A 169 9.47 -23.52 -1.65
N SER A 170 8.16 -23.69 -1.40
CA SER A 170 7.43 -24.89 -1.78
C SER A 170 7.17 -24.98 -3.29
N VAL A 171 7.11 -23.83 -3.95
CA VAL A 171 7.04 -23.64 -5.40
C VAL A 171 7.98 -22.48 -5.73
N GLU A 172 8.82 -22.62 -6.72
CA GLU A 172 9.69 -21.55 -7.21
C GLU A 172 9.01 -20.84 -8.37
N GLY A 173 8.90 -19.51 -8.29
CA GLY A 173 8.38 -18.66 -9.36
C GLY A 173 9.44 -18.30 -10.40
N ASN A 174 9.00 -17.62 -11.46
CA ASN A 174 9.89 -17.18 -12.54
C ASN A 174 9.98 -15.65 -12.71
N PHE A 175 9.48 -14.88 -11.76
CA PHE A 175 9.50 -13.42 -11.80
C PHE A 175 10.86 -12.86 -12.22
N SER A 176 10.86 -11.90 -13.16
CA SER A 176 12.05 -11.24 -13.67
C SER A 176 11.93 -9.71 -13.53
N PRO A 177 12.72 -9.08 -12.65
CA PRO A 177 12.57 -7.66 -12.35
C PRO A 177 12.97 -6.76 -13.52
N LYS A 178 12.23 -5.65 -13.68
CA LYS A 178 12.50 -4.55 -14.61
C LYS A 178 12.56 -3.25 -13.81
N PRO A 179 13.74 -2.92 -13.21
CA PRO A 179 13.85 -1.81 -12.26
C PRO A 179 13.53 -0.45 -12.86
N ARG A 180 12.81 0.38 -12.08
CA ARG A 180 12.45 1.78 -12.39
C ARG A 180 12.99 2.74 -11.32
N ILE A 181 14.18 2.49 -10.81
CA ILE A 181 14.74 3.18 -9.63
C ILE A 181 14.83 4.69 -9.85
N SER A 182 15.31 5.13 -11.02
CA SER A 182 15.51 6.54 -11.33
C SER A 182 14.21 7.38 -11.38
N GLN A 183 13.06 6.74 -11.54
CA GLN A 183 11.76 7.40 -11.61
C GLN A 183 11.01 7.37 -10.27
N MET A 184 11.25 6.34 -9.44
CA MET A 184 10.42 6.10 -8.25
C MET A 184 11.17 6.30 -6.93
N VAL A 185 12.48 6.45 -6.97
CA VAL A 185 13.31 6.67 -5.78
C VAL A 185 13.95 8.04 -5.87
N ALA A 186 13.65 8.89 -4.88
CA ALA A 186 14.37 10.14 -4.70
C ALA A 186 15.66 9.91 -3.91
N SER A 187 16.72 10.55 -4.34
CA SER A 187 17.99 10.65 -3.61
C SER A 187 17.96 11.77 -2.57
N MET A 188 18.97 11.81 -1.70
CA MET A 188 19.17 12.95 -0.80
C MET A 188 19.43 14.25 -1.57
N ASP A 189 20.07 14.20 -2.73
CA ASP A 189 20.28 15.36 -3.59
C ASP A 189 18.96 15.91 -4.14
N ASP A 190 17.97 15.05 -4.44
CA ASP A 190 16.63 15.47 -4.82
C ASP A 190 15.90 16.17 -3.68
N VAL A 191 16.10 15.72 -2.44
CA VAL A 191 15.58 16.41 -1.25
C VAL A 191 16.22 17.81 -1.12
N TRP A 192 17.52 17.94 -1.37
CA TRP A 192 18.19 19.25 -1.40
C TRP A 192 17.69 20.11 -2.56
N ARG A 193 17.47 19.54 -3.75
CA ARG A 193 16.89 20.25 -4.92
C ARG A 193 15.54 20.88 -4.59
N ALA A 194 14.68 20.16 -3.85
CA ALA A 194 13.37 20.66 -3.44
C ALA A 194 13.40 21.96 -2.62
N LYS A 195 14.56 22.37 -2.07
CA LYS A 195 14.70 23.64 -1.35
C LYS A 195 14.49 24.87 -2.23
N THR A 196 14.91 24.80 -3.48
CA THR A 196 14.91 25.96 -4.40
C THR A 196 14.10 25.71 -5.68
N ASP A 197 13.93 24.46 -6.07
CA ASP A 197 13.19 24.09 -7.27
C ASP A 197 11.69 24.11 -6.99
N ARG A 198 10.99 25.05 -7.66
CA ARG A 198 9.53 25.21 -7.52
C ARG A 198 8.69 24.17 -8.26
N THR A 199 9.33 23.32 -9.05
CA THR A 199 8.68 22.20 -9.73
C THR A 199 8.63 20.93 -8.87
N VAL A 200 9.13 21.01 -7.64
CA VAL A 200 9.17 19.91 -6.67
C VAL A 200 8.43 20.28 -5.40
N GLN A 201 7.64 19.36 -4.87
CA GLN A 201 7.04 19.44 -3.53
C GLN A 201 7.64 18.34 -2.64
N LEU A 202 8.07 18.71 -1.43
CA LEU A 202 8.65 17.78 -0.45
C LEU A 202 7.72 17.63 0.75
N TRP A 203 7.34 16.40 1.05
CA TRP A 203 6.35 16.05 2.07
C TRP A 203 6.94 15.19 3.18
N ASP A 204 6.74 15.63 4.43
CA ASP A 204 6.99 14.80 5.62
C ASP A 204 5.70 14.05 6.00
N THR A 205 5.74 12.72 5.90
CA THR A 205 4.54 11.90 6.10
C THR A 205 4.52 11.19 7.45
N ARG A 206 5.30 11.68 8.42
CA ARG A 206 5.40 11.09 9.76
C ARG A 206 4.24 11.47 10.68
N GLU A 207 4.41 11.22 11.97
CA GLU A 207 3.49 11.67 13.01
C GLU A 207 3.83 13.11 13.46
N PRO A 208 2.84 13.86 13.98
CA PRO A 208 3.06 15.24 14.42
C PRO A 208 4.21 15.40 15.43
N ALA A 209 4.35 14.47 16.38
CA ALA A 209 5.41 14.51 17.39
C ALA A 209 6.83 14.25 16.82
N GLU A 210 6.92 13.52 15.70
CA GLU A 210 8.18 13.35 14.96
C GLU A 210 8.52 14.63 14.18
N TRP A 211 7.52 15.23 13.52
CA TRP A 211 7.61 16.47 12.77
C TRP A 211 8.05 17.63 13.65
N SER A 212 7.40 17.83 14.80
CA SER A 212 7.71 18.92 15.74
C SER A 212 9.06 18.72 16.45
N GLY A 213 9.60 17.51 16.42
CA GLY A 213 10.81 17.16 17.17
C GLY A 213 10.56 16.87 18.66
N GLU A 214 9.30 16.71 19.07
CA GLU A 214 8.98 16.23 20.41
C GLU A 214 9.47 14.79 20.61
N LYS A 215 9.24 13.93 19.60
CA LYS A 215 9.62 12.52 19.60
C LYS A 215 10.87 12.27 18.76
N LEU A 216 11.82 11.53 19.29
CA LEU A 216 12.87 10.85 18.53
C LEU A 216 12.42 9.41 18.31
N GLU A 217 12.14 9.05 17.07
CA GLU A 217 11.80 7.66 16.73
C GLU A 217 13.05 6.79 16.76
N TRP A 218 12.88 5.51 17.12
CA TRP A 218 13.99 4.57 17.23
C TRP A 218 14.74 4.43 15.90
N GLY A 219 16.07 4.48 15.94
CA GLY A 219 16.93 4.41 14.76
C GLY A 219 17.22 5.77 14.11
N ALA A 220 16.50 6.84 14.45
CA ALA A 220 16.85 8.18 14.01
C ALA A 220 17.97 8.79 14.88
N PHE A 221 18.82 9.60 14.27
CA PHE A 221 20.01 10.19 14.92
C PHE A 221 19.71 11.57 15.52
N ARG A 222 18.76 12.30 14.97
CA ARG A 222 18.36 13.65 15.43
C ARG A 222 16.83 13.82 15.38
N LYS A 223 16.33 14.73 16.20
CA LYS A 223 14.93 15.17 16.21
C LYS A 223 14.67 16.22 15.14
N GLY A 224 13.39 16.38 14.75
CA GLY A 224 12.93 17.45 13.86
C GLY A 224 12.60 16.97 12.46
N ARG A 225 12.70 17.90 11.50
CA ARG A 225 12.29 17.70 10.10
C ARG A 225 13.27 18.37 9.13
N VAL A 226 13.11 18.05 7.84
CA VAL A 226 13.74 18.84 6.77
C VAL A 226 13.11 20.23 6.75
N PRO A 227 13.86 21.34 6.88
CA PRO A 227 13.28 22.66 7.11
C PRO A 227 12.34 23.21 6.03
N TRP A 228 12.45 22.72 4.80
CA TRP A 228 11.63 23.15 3.66
C TRP A 228 10.57 22.12 3.25
N SER A 229 10.35 21.08 4.05
CA SER A 229 9.28 20.12 3.82
C SER A 229 7.95 20.65 4.35
N THR A 230 6.87 20.18 3.78
CA THR A 230 5.50 20.39 4.26
C THR A 230 5.02 19.12 4.97
N PHE A 231 4.33 19.29 6.08
CA PHE A 231 3.76 18.17 6.83
C PHE A 231 2.49 17.67 6.17
N LEU A 232 2.43 16.37 5.91
CA LEU A 232 1.24 15.67 5.40
C LEU A 232 1.20 14.28 6.03
N SER A 233 0.55 14.12 7.17
CA SER A 233 0.51 12.84 7.88
C SER A 233 0.08 11.69 6.96
N TRP A 234 0.72 10.52 7.09
CA TRP A 234 0.36 9.32 6.32
C TRP A 234 -1.11 8.89 6.47
N LYS A 235 -1.80 9.40 7.51
CA LYS A 235 -3.21 9.12 7.79
C LYS A 235 -4.18 9.92 6.91
N GLU A 236 -3.71 11.00 6.27
CA GLU A 236 -4.61 11.94 5.58
C GLU A 236 -5.38 11.29 4.42
N PHE A 237 -4.80 10.32 3.73
CA PHE A 237 -5.48 9.60 2.65
C PHE A 237 -6.22 8.34 3.11
N ARG A 238 -6.16 8.02 4.40
CA ARG A 238 -6.80 6.84 4.98
C ARG A 238 -8.08 7.21 5.73
N LYS A 239 -9.01 6.27 5.76
CA LYS A 239 -10.21 6.28 6.58
C LYS A 239 -10.07 5.22 7.66
N LYS A 240 -10.52 5.49 8.87
CA LYS A 240 -10.58 4.48 9.93
C LYS A 240 -11.66 3.44 9.61
N VAL A 241 -11.31 2.16 9.75
CA VAL A 241 -12.28 1.06 9.75
C VAL A 241 -12.86 0.90 11.15
N ASN A 242 -12.03 1.11 12.16
CA ASN A 242 -12.40 1.16 13.57
C ASN A 242 -11.66 2.31 14.26
N ASP A 243 -11.82 2.49 15.55
CA ASP A 243 -11.18 3.60 16.29
C ASP A 243 -9.66 3.44 16.45
N GLU A 244 -9.09 2.26 16.17
CA GLU A 244 -7.69 1.95 16.46
C GLU A 244 -6.73 2.31 15.31
N ALA A 245 -7.09 2.00 14.06
CA ALA A 245 -6.18 2.21 12.93
C ALA A 245 -6.91 2.59 11.64
N PRO A 246 -6.33 3.49 10.83
CA PRO A 246 -6.81 3.79 9.49
C PRO A 246 -6.34 2.70 8.52
N THR A 247 -7.24 1.84 8.04
CA THR A 247 -6.91 0.71 7.17
C THR A 247 -7.51 0.83 5.77
N GLU A 248 -8.64 1.52 5.59
CA GLU A 248 -9.21 1.81 4.28
C GLU A 248 -8.67 3.10 3.67
N PHE A 249 -8.59 3.15 2.34
CA PHE A 249 -8.43 4.41 1.63
C PHE A 249 -9.74 5.20 1.63
N LYS A 250 -9.65 6.54 1.73
CA LYS A 250 -10.78 7.45 1.44
C LYS A 250 -11.25 7.22 0.01
N THR A 251 -12.44 7.70 -0.35
CA THR A 251 -12.87 7.75 -1.76
C THR A 251 -12.03 8.74 -2.56
N ALA A 252 -12.05 8.65 -3.88
CA ALA A 252 -11.38 9.62 -4.76
C ALA A 252 -11.76 11.07 -4.42
N ALA A 253 -13.05 11.34 -4.20
CA ALA A 253 -13.51 12.66 -3.76
C ALA A 253 -12.98 13.07 -2.37
N GLY A 254 -12.78 12.09 -1.47
CA GLY A 254 -12.16 12.32 -0.16
C GLY A 254 -10.66 12.62 -0.25
N ILE A 255 -9.95 11.97 -1.16
CA ILE A 255 -8.53 12.24 -1.44
C ILE A 255 -8.39 13.59 -2.15
N GLN A 256 -9.26 13.91 -3.11
CA GLN A 256 -9.23 15.21 -3.79
C GLN A 256 -9.35 16.38 -2.81
N LYS A 257 -10.19 16.28 -1.78
CA LYS A 257 -10.27 17.30 -0.74
C LYS A 257 -8.95 17.51 -0.01
N VAL A 258 -8.21 16.44 0.28
CA VAL A 258 -6.89 16.56 0.90
C VAL A 258 -5.88 17.19 -0.07
N ILE A 259 -5.90 16.79 -1.34
CA ILE A 259 -5.08 17.39 -2.39
C ILE A 259 -5.30 18.90 -2.45
N ASP A 260 -6.56 19.35 -2.47
CA ASP A 260 -6.95 20.75 -2.53
C ASP A 260 -6.54 21.51 -1.25
N GLU A 261 -6.77 20.91 -0.08
CA GLU A 261 -6.45 21.49 1.23
C GLU A 261 -4.94 21.75 1.41
N PHE A 262 -4.12 20.77 1.00
CA PHE A 262 -2.67 20.84 1.13
C PHE A 262 -1.99 21.50 -0.07
N GLY A 263 -2.71 21.77 -1.16
CA GLY A 263 -2.14 22.35 -2.38
C GLY A 263 -1.16 21.40 -3.06
N ILE A 264 -1.48 20.10 -3.10
CA ILE A 264 -0.67 19.11 -3.79
C ILE A 264 -0.91 19.29 -5.29
N ASP A 265 0.14 19.59 -6.06
CA ASP A 265 0.04 19.94 -7.48
C ASP A 265 0.51 18.78 -8.36
N GLU A 266 -0.40 18.20 -9.14
CA GLU A 266 -0.12 17.06 -10.02
C GLU A 266 0.91 17.35 -11.12
N ASN A 267 1.14 18.63 -11.43
CA ASN A 267 2.12 19.04 -12.43
C ASN A 267 3.55 19.15 -11.88
N LYS A 268 3.74 18.90 -10.57
CA LYS A 268 5.04 18.89 -9.90
C LYS A 268 5.48 17.49 -9.52
N ASP A 269 6.79 17.33 -9.38
CA ASP A 269 7.36 16.13 -8.79
C ASP A 269 7.06 16.11 -7.29
N GLN A 270 6.55 15.00 -6.81
CA GLN A 270 6.18 14.79 -5.42
C GLN A 270 7.24 13.91 -4.74
N ILE A 271 8.00 14.44 -3.82
CA ILE A 271 8.95 13.67 -3.01
C ILE A 271 8.36 13.49 -1.62
N PHE A 272 8.22 12.24 -1.22
CA PHE A 272 7.75 11.87 0.12
C PHE A 272 8.87 11.27 0.94
N TYR A 273 9.00 11.70 2.20
CA TYR A 273 9.83 11.01 3.18
C TYR A 273 9.03 10.74 4.45
N CYS A 274 9.43 9.71 5.19
CA CYS A 274 8.91 9.45 6.51
C CYS A 274 10.04 9.15 7.49
N HIS A 275 9.97 8.06 8.24
CA HIS A 275 11.06 7.59 9.08
C HIS A 275 12.06 6.73 8.28
N ALA A 276 11.57 5.74 7.51
CA ALA A 276 12.36 4.78 6.73
C ALA A 276 11.60 4.34 5.46
N GLY A 277 11.04 5.28 4.70
CA GLY A 277 10.45 5.06 3.38
C GLY A 277 9.19 4.18 3.30
N VAL A 278 8.56 3.84 4.44
CA VAL A 278 7.39 2.94 4.46
C VAL A 278 6.07 3.70 4.39
N ARG A 279 5.81 4.64 5.33
CA ARG A 279 4.55 5.41 5.39
C ARG A 279 4.33 6.30 4.16
N THR A 280 5.42 6.71 3.50
CA THR A 280 5.44 7.44 2.23
C THR A 280 4.66 6.75 1.13
N THR A 281 4.78 5.44 1.04
CA THR A 281 4.15 4.65 -0.03
C THR A 281 2.63 4.64 0.05
N THR A 282 2.04 4.97 1.21
CA THR A 282 0.60 5.19 1.34
C THR A 282 0.15 6.39 0.48
N HIS A 283 0.94 7.47 0.46
CA HIS A 283 0.64 8.65 -0.36
C HIS A 283 0.85 8.36 -1.84
N ILE A 284 1.97 7.71 -2.17
CA ILE A 284 2.28 7.31 -3.55
C ILE A 284 1.15 6.44 -4.12
N PHE A 285 0.72 5.42 -3.36
CA PHE A 285 -0.37 4.55 -3.79
C PHE A 285 -1.70 5.30 -3.92
N ALA A 286 -2.03 6.19 -2.98
CA ALA A 286 -3.27 6.97 -3.04
C ALA A 286 -3.32 7.89 -4.26
N LEU A 287 -2.23 8.58 -4.59
CA LEU A 287 -2.14 9.42 -5.79
C LEU A 287 -2.10 8.58 -7.08
N TYR A 288 -1.46 7.41 -7.04
CA TYR A 288 -1.54 6.44 -8.12
C TYR A 288 -2.99 6.02 -8.41
N LEU A 289 -3.79 5.73 -7.36
CA LEU A 289 -5.21 5.41 -7.50
C LEU A 289 -6.00 6.55 -8.17
N MET A 290 -5.63 7.81 -7.89
CA MET A 290 -6.23 9.01 -8.51
C MET A 290 -5.89 9.16 -10.00
N GLY A 291 -4.99 8.36 -10.55
CA GLY A 291 -4.58 8.42 -11.95
C GLY A 291 -3.30 9.21 -12.21
N TRP A 292 -2.62 9.70 -11.16
CA TRP A 292 -1.41 10.50 -11.30
C TRP A 292 -0.27 9.72 -11.95
N ASP A 293 0.61 10.45 -12.64
CA ASP A 293 1.81 9.87 -13.24
C ASP A 293 2.75 9.34 -12.14
N ILE A 294 2.95 8.03 -12.12
CA ILE A 294 3.78 7.36 -11.12
C ILE A 294 5.25 7.82 -11.16
N ASP A 295 5.74 8.27 -12.32
CA ASP A 295 7.12 8.73 -12.49
C ASP A 295 7.35 10.10 -11.82
N ARG A 296 6.28 10.78 -11.37
CA ARG A 296 6.33 11.97 -10.55
C ARG A 296 6.15 11.73 -9.06
N LEU A 297 5.94 10.47 -8.64
CA LEU A 297 5.66 10.09 -7.25
C LEU A 297 6.87 9.34 -6.66
N GLN A 298 7.74 10.08 -5.99
CA GLN A 298 9.03 9.57 -5.57
C GLN A 298 9.09 9.30 -4.06
N ASN A 299 9.61 8.14 -3.70
CA ASN A 299 9.94 7.80 -2.32
C ASN A 299 11.40 8.15 -2.02
N TYR A 300 11.65 9.08 -1.11
CA TYR A 300 12.97 9.20 -0.50
C TYR A 300 13.14 8.06 0.50
N ASP A 301 13.73 6.97 0.02
CA ASP A 301 13.79 5.69 0.73
C ASP A 301 14.58 5.78 2.04
N GLY A 302 15.72 6.44 2.04
CA GLY A 302 16.52 6.71 3.24
C GLY A 302 15.81 7.56 4.28
N SER A 303 14.88 8.42 3.84
CA SER A 303 13.97 9.18 4.71
C SER A 303 14.67 9.92 5.87
N TRP A 304 14.00 10.03 7.02
CA TRP A 304 14.54 10.73 8.17
C TRP A 304 15.76 10.02 8.80
N ILE A 305 15.84 8.68 8.72
CA ILE A 305 16.99 7.95 9.23
C ILE A 305 18.26 8.43 8.50
N GLU A 306 18.27 8.39 7.17
CA GLU A 306 19.40 8.85 6.36
C GLU A 306 19.65 10.34 6.53
N TRP A 307 18.60 11.19 6.42
CA TRP A 307 18.75 12.63 6.57
C TRP A 307 19.36 13.01 7.92
N SER A 308 18.88 12.41 9.00
CA SER A 308 19.33 12.72 10.36
C SER A 308 20.70 12.12 10.70
N PHE A 309 21.15 11.09 9.98
CA PHE A 309 22.49 10.51 10.10
C PHE A 309 23.56 11.51 9.66
N HIS A 310 23.34 12.23 8.57
CA HIS A 310 24.30 13.19 8.06
C HIS A 310 24.25 14.49 8.87
N GLU A 311 25.24 14.71 9.75
CA GLU A 311 25.32 15.85 10.66
C GLU A 311 25.22 17.23 9.97
N LYS A 312 25.71 17.33 8.73
CA LYS A 312 25.69 18.57 7.94
C LYS A 312 24.29 18.94 7.42
N ASN A 313 23.37 18.00 7.40
CA ASN A 313 22.01 18.28 6.96
C ASN A 313 21.27 19.13 8.02
N PRO A 314 20.64 20.25 7.63
CA PRO A 314 19.91 21.07 8.57
C PRO A 314 18.65 20.36 9.08
N THR A 315 18.29 20.63 10.32
CA THR A 315 17.06 20.16 10.95
C THR A 315 16.31 21.31 11.59
N GLU A 316 14.99 21.24 11.59
CA GLU A 316 14.13 22.22 12.25
C GLU A 316 13.20 21.50 13.25
N THR A 317 12.96 22.12 14.40
CA THR A 317 12.06 21.64 15.46
C THR A 317 11.04 22.70 15.84
N GLY A 318 10.05 22.35 16.63
CA GLY A 318 8.99 23.24 17.07
C GLY A 318 7.72 23.11 16.23
N ALA A 319 6.65 23.78 16.69
CA ALA A 319 5.40 23.83 15.95
C ALA A 319 5.66 24.46 14.58
N SER A 320 5.21 23.81 13.53
CA SER A 320 5.19 24.42 12.20
C SER A 320 4.26 25.63 12.22
N SER A 321 4.63 26.69 11.53
CA SER A 321 3.62 27.67 11.09
C SER A 321 2.52 26.92 10.36
N PRO A 322 1.24 27.31 10.53
CA PRO A 322 0.17 26.65 9.80
C PRO A 322 0.50 26.65 8.31
N ILE A 323 0.19 25.55 7.69
CA ILE A 323 0.28 25.31 6.26
C ILE A 323 -0.19 26.56 5.52
N ARG A 324 0.65 27.12 4.67
CA ARG A 324 0.32 28.25 3.80
C ARG A 324 0.02 27.75 2.41
#